data_6d9fe9abff53cb833b7f09f9117af784
#
_entry.id   6d9fe9abff53cb833b7f09f9117af784
#
_cell.length_a   1.000
_cell.length_b   1.000
_cell.length_c   1.000
_cell.angle_alpha   90.00
_cell.angle_beta   90.00
_cell.angle_gamma   90.00
#
_symmetry.space_group_name_H-M   'P 1'
#
loop_
_entity.id
_entity.type
_entity.pdbx_description
1 polymer ?
#
loop_
_entity_poly.entity_id
_entity_poly.type
_entity_poly.pdbx_seq_one_letter_code
_entity_poly.pdbx_strand_id
1 'polypeptide(L)'
;MANVHCLGCGLVGTFVVNRLANLGHVIHVHEITEPTRLDSCDSIHVHLGDAIEHSKHLKEFGDVDFVVNMLPGDLGHQATINLVDGGYRIIDLSFSEITPDKLHETAKETGARLLWDVGIAPGLSNMLIAYAARKGKGIVSAEVRVGGNPSEPYSEWSYMAPFSPSDVIAEYTRPARIIRDRMESIIPALSERHRINVEGKGEMEAFLTDGLRSLLDTIPAQDMAEYTVRWPGHIQRYIDEKKSGRLDSQSLIQDWKFDQNRPEFTWMEVKVDCENGEYFHWIIEDHGGSDGSSMARTTGLVTSSCVTEWAKSENIIEEGSYPPEILSDTVIYSIIQTMKDSGVEIRGPDIQL
;
A
#
# COMPACT_ATOMS: atom_id res chain seq x y z
N MET A 1 -16.81 18.28 1.71
CA MET A 1 -16.86 17.77 3.09
C MET A 1 -17.61 16.45 3.05
N ALA A 2 -17.03 15.38 3.58
CA ALA A 2 -17.62 14.05 3.60
C ALA A 2 -17.42 13.43 4.98
N ASN A 3 -18.25 12.45 5.34
CA ASN A 3 -18.10 11.62 6.54
C ASN A 3 -17.31 10.36 6.15
N VAL A 4 -16.12 10.20 6.70
CA VAL A 4 -15.20 9.12 6.37
C VAL A 4 -14.97 8.24 7.60
N HIS A 5 -15.32 6.96 7.49
CA HIS A 5 -15.05 5.98 8.52
C HIS A 5 -13.72 5.30 8.26
N CYS A 6 -12.80 5.36 9.21
CA CYS A 6 -11.46 4.81 9.15
C CYS A 6 -11.34 3.60 10.08
N LEU A 7 -11.14 2.42 9.54
CA LEU A 7 -10.93 1.19 10.29
C LEU A 7 -9.43 0.97 10.50
N GLY A 8 -8.97 1.04 11.75
CA GLY A 8 -7.56 0.98 12.13
C GLY A 8 -6.87 2.35 12.12
N CYS A 9 -6.07 2.59 13.15
CA CYS A 9 -5.34 3.85 13.35
C CYS A 9 -3.87 3.61 13.77
N GLY A 10 -3.20 2.68 13.08
CA GLY A 10 -1.76 2.41 13.22
C GLY A 10 -0.90 3.53 12.63
N LEU A 11 0.33 3.22 12.20
CA LEU A 11 1.25 4.22 11.64
C LEU A 11 0.67 4.91 10.39
N VAL A 12 0.20 4.14 9.41
CA VAL A 12 -0.42 4.66 8.18
C VAL A 12 -1.78 5.28 8.48
N GLY A 13 -2.61 4.60 9.27
CA GLY A 13 -3.95 5.06 9.61
C GLY A 13 -3.96 6.43 10.30
N THR A 14 -3.04 6.68 11.20
CA THR A 14 -2.88 7.99 11.85
C THR A 14 -2.62 9.11 10.84
N PHE A 15 -1.72 8.87 9.87
CA PHE A 15 -1.45 9.84 8.81
C PHE A 15 -2.71 10.12 7.97
N VAL A 16 -3.41 9.06 7.53
CA VAL A 16 -4.62 9.18 6.69
C VAL A 16 -5.71 9.95 7.42
N VAL A 17 -5.97 9.62 8.70
CA VAL A 17 -6.97 10.30 9.54
C VAL A 17 -6.66 11.79 9.65
N ASN A 18 -5.45 12.14 10.09
CA ASN A 18 -5.04 13.54 10.26
C ASN A 18 -5.10 14.29 8.92
N ARG A 19 -4.63 13.67 7.83
CA ARG A 19 -4.66 14.27 6.49
C ARG A 19 -6.08 14.56 6.02
N LEU A 20 -7.00 13.61 6.15
CA LEU A 20 -8.40 13.78 5.73
C LEU A 20 -9.13 14.81 6.60
N ALA A 21 -8.88 14.83 7.90
CA ALA A 21 -9.41 15.86 8.79
C ALA A 21 -8.93 17.27 8.38
N ASN A 22 -7.62 17.41 8.09
CA ASN A 22 -7.02 18.67 7.62
C ASN A 22 -7.55 19.10 6.22
N LEU A 23 -8.07 18.16 5.42
CA LEU A 23 -8.78 18.46 4.16
C LEU A 23 -10.26 18.84 4.37
N GLY A 24 -10.73 18.89 5.63
CA GLY A 24 -12.08 19.33 6.00
C GLY A 24 -13.14 18.25 5.98
N HIS A 25 -12.75 16.97 6.05
CA HIS A 25 -13.66 15.85 6.23
C HIS A 25 -14.00 15.64 7.71
N VAL A 26 -15.13 15.01 8.01
CA VAL A 26 -15.47 14.49 9.33
C VAL A 26 -15.02 13.04 9.39
N ILE A 27 -14.22 12.68 10.39
CA ILE A 27 -13.58 11.38 10.46
C ILE A 27 -14.09 10.60 11.66
N HIS A 28 -14.54 9.39 11.43
CA HIS A 28 -14.92 8.41 12.45
C HIS A 28 -13.86 7.30 12.48
N VAL A 29 -13.06 7.28 13.53
CA VAL A 29 -11.98 6.31 13.71
C VAL A 29 -12.48 5.12 14.51
N HIS A 30 -12.32 3.92 14.00
CA HIS A 30 -12.66 2.67 14.68
C HIS A 30 -11.38 1.93 15.05
N GLU A 31 -11.07 1.87 16.36
CA GLU A 31 -9.82 1.31 16.87
C GLU A 31 -10.05 0.58 18.19
N ILE A 32 -9.27 -0.48 18.44
CA ILE A 32 -9.40 -1.26 19.66
C ILE A 32 -8.83 -0.53 20.89
N THR A 33 -7.86 0.35 20.69
CA THR A 33 -7.20 1.14 21.73
C THR A 33 -7.20 2.63 21.38
N GLU A 34 -7.13 3.49 22.38
CA GLU A 34 -7.08 4.94 22.18
C GLU A 34 -5.87 5.34 21.31
N PRO A 35 -6.08 5.96 20.14
CA PRO A 35 -4.97 6.43 19.31
C PRO A 35 -4.22 7.58 19.98
N THR A 36 -2.90 7.46 20.06
CA THR A 36 -2.06 8.42 20.82
C THR A 36 -1.45 9.53 19.96
N ARG A 37 -1.69 9.52 18.63
CA ARG A 37 -1.00 10.37 17.65
C ARG A 37 -1.94 11.16 16.75
N LEU A 38 -3.22 11.19 17.09
CA LEU A 38 -4.18 11.99 16.36
C LEU A 38 -4.04 13.46 16.72
N ASP A 39 -4.20 14.32 15.72
CA ASP A 39 -4.28 15.75 15.91
C ASP A 39 -5.51 16.09 16.77
N SER A 40 -5.41 17.10 17.63
CA SER A 40 -6.57 17.59 18.37
C SER A 40 -7.47 18.37 17.41
N CYS A 41 -8.53 17.73 16.93
CA CYS A 41 -9.45 18.28 15.94
C CYS A 41 -10.88 17.86 16.25
N ASP A 42 -11.82 18.83 16.27
CA ASP A 42 -13.24 18.57 16.56
C ASP A 42 -13.92 17.69 15.47
N SER A 43 -13.32 17.57 14.31
CA SER A 43 -13.81 16.72 13.23
C SER A 43 -13.38 15.26 13.31
N ILE A 44 -12.59 14.86 14.31
CA ILE A 44 -12.15 13.49 14.53
C ILE A 44 -12.92 12.89 15.72
N HIS A 45 -13.68 11.84 15.45
CA HIS A 45 -14.47 11.11 16.44
C HIS A 45 -13.91 9.68 16.58
N VAL A 46 -13.44 9.33 17.77
CA VAL A 46 -12.88 8.00 18.06
C VAL A 46 -13.95 7.10 18.65
N HIS A 47 -14.10 5.91 18.07
CA HIS A 47 -15.00 4.86 18.52
C HIS A 47 -14.18 3.64 18.91
N LEU A 48 -14.05 3.43 20.23
CA LEU A 48 -13.28 2.31 20.77
C LEU A 48 -14.06 1.01 20.67
N GLY A 49 -13.43 -0.02 20.17
CA GLY A 49 -13.98 -1.37 20.03
C GLY A 49 -13.36 -2.14 18.88
N ASP A 50 -13.87 -3.34 18.65
CA ASP A 50 -13.43 -4.17 17.54
C ASP A 50 -13.91 -3.56 16.20
N ALA A 51 -12.97 -3.11 15.37
CA ALA A 51 -13.26 -2.49 14.09
C ALA A 51 -13.96 -3.45 13.10
N ILE A 52 -13.76 -4.77 13.22
CA ILE A 52 -14.47 -5.77 12.42
C ILE A 52 -15.94 -5.83 12.84
N GLU A 53 -16.23 -5.80 14.14
CA GLU A 53 -17.60 -5.74 14.61
C GLU A 53 -18.27 -4.40 14.24
N HIS A 54 -17.55 -3.27 14.40
CA HIS A 54 -18.05 -1.97 14.00
C HIS A 54 -18.35 -1.91 12.48
N SER A 55 -17.57 -2.59 11.63
CA SER A 55 -17.79 -2.59 10.18
C SER A 55 -19.16 -3.11 9.75
N LYS A 56 -19.84 -3.89 10.59
CA LYS A 56 -21.20 -4.40 10.35
C LYS A 56 -22.28 -3.33 10.55
N HIS A 57 -22.00 -2.25 11.30
CA HIS A 57 -23.02 -1.32 11.79
C HIS A 57 -22.55 0.15 11.71
N LEU A 58 -21.72 0.52 10.77
CA LEU A 58 -21.09 1.86 10.70
C LEU A 58 -22.09 3.02 10.83
N LYS A 59 -23.31 2.86 10.31
CA LYS A 59 -24.38 3.88 10.40
C LYS A 59 -24.83 4.19 11.83
N GLU A 60 -24.52 3.36 12.81
CA GLU A 60 -24.79 3.62 14.23
C GLU A 60 -23.82 4.68 14.80
N PHE A 61 -22.69 4.89 14.16
CA PHE A 61 -21.65 5.85 14.56
C PHE A 61 -21.74 7.19 13.84
N GLY A 62 -22.50 7.29 12.76
CA GLY A 62 -22.71 8.51 11.98
C GLY A 62 -23.03 8.25 10.51
N ASP A 63 -23.18 9.33 9.75
CA ASP A 63 -23.33 9.23 8.30
C ASP A 63 -22.05 8.65 7.66
N VAL A 64 -22.22 7.87 6.58
CA VAL A 64 -21.12 7.17 5.90
C VAL A 64 -21.10 7.55 4.44
N ASP A 65 -20.15 8.40 4.04
CA ASP A 65 -19.89 8.70 2.63
C ASP A 65 -18.81 7.78 2.06
N PHE A 66 -17.76 7.52 2.87
CA PHE A 66 -16.62 6.63 2.53
C PHE A 66 -16.19 5.80 3.71
N VAL A 67 -15.62 4.64 3.41
CA VAL A 67 -14.90 3.83 4.40
C VAL A 67 -13.48 3.61 3.91
N VAL A 68 -12.50 3.86 4.78
CA VAL A 68 -11.09 3.54 4.53
C VAL A 68 -10.69 2.39 5.46
N ASN A 69 -10.42 1.22 4.87
CA ASN A 69 -9.98 0.05 5.60
C ASN A 69 -8.45 -0.02 5.65
N MET A 70 -7.89 0.12 6.83
CA MET A 70 -6.44 0.14 7.09
C MET A 70 -6.03 -0.92 8.13
N LEU A 71 -6.88 -1.92 8.31
CA LEU A 71 -6.60 -3.06 9.19
C LEU A 71 -5.53 -3.98 8.58
N PRO A 72 -4.73 -4.67 9.41
CA PRO A 72 -3.78 -5.66 8.93
C PRO A 72 -4.45 -6.77 8.11
N GLY A 73 -3.81 -7.22 7.06
CA GLY A 73 -4.09 -8.32 6.18
C GLY A 73 -5.43 -9.06 6.37
N ASP A 74 -5.40 -10.18 7.06
CA ASP A 74 -6.59 -11.04 7.22
C ASP A 74 -7.74 -10.40 8.02
N LEU A 75 -7.43 -9.52 8.98
CA LEU A 75 -8.43 -8.75 9.71
C LEU A 75 -9.13 -7.76 8.76
N GLY A 76 -8.35 -7.11 7.91
CA GLY A 76 -8.87 -6.20 6.90
C GLY A 76 -9.79 -6.91 5.92
N HIS A 77 -9.44 -8.11 5.45
CA HIS A 77 -10.28 -8.89 4.55
C HIS A 77 -11.66 -9.22 5.17
N GLN A 78 -11.70 -9.57 6.45
CA GLN A 78 -12.96 -9.80 7.15
C GLN A 78 -13.83 -8.55 7.23
N ALA A 79 -13.21 -7.40 7.52
CA ALA A 79 -13.91 -6.11 7.51
C ALA A 79 -14.43 -5.77 6.09
N THR A 80 -13.61 -5.99 5.05
CA THR A 80 -14.00 -5.71 3.66
C THR A 80 -15.24 -6.48 3.23
N ILE A 81 -15.39 -7.75 3.63
CA ILE A 81 -16.61 -8.52 3.38
C ILE A 81 -17.83 -7.82 3.99
N ASN A 82 -17.77 -7.43 5.28
CA ASN A 82 -18.87 -6.73 5.95
C ASN A 82 -19.21 -5.40 5.27
N LEU A 83 -18.18 -4.67 4.82
CA LEU A 83 -18.34 -3.38 4.16
C LEU A 83 -19.01 -3.51 2.78
N VAL A 84 -18.64 -4.56 2.03
CA VAL A 84 -19.27 -4.88 0.74
C VAL A 84 -20.74 -5.27 0.95
N ASP A 85 -21.03 -6.10 1.94
CA ASP A 85 -22.40 -6.45 2.30
C ASP A 85 -23.24 -5.22 2.72
N GLY A 86 -22.60 -4.22 3.31
CA GLY A 86 -23.21 -2.94 3.70
C GLY A 86 -23.44 -1.96 2.54
N GLY A 87 -22.95 -2.23 1.33
CA GLY A 87 -23.13 -1.39 0.14
C GLY A 87 -22.36 -0.07 0.19
N TYR A 88 -21.19 -0.04 0.83
CA TYR A 88 -20.41 1.19 1.03
C TYR A 88 -19.47 1.52 -0.14
N ARG A 89 -18.99 2.79 -0.17
CA ARG A 89 -17.82 3.22 -0.96
C ARG A 89 -16.57 2.97 -0.14
N ILE A 90 -15.72 2.06 -0.60
CA ILE A 90 -14.63 1.49 0.20
C ILE A 90 -13.29 1.75 -0.50
N ILE A 91 -12.33 2.23 0.27
CA ILE A 91 -10.91 2.29 -0.10
C ILE A 91 -10.17 1.37 0.86
N ASP A 92 -9.53 0.33 0.32
CA ASP A 92 -8.94 -0.74 1.10
C ASP A 92 -7.42 -0.81 0.90
N LEU A 93 -6.69 -0.79 2.02
CA LEU A 93 -5.25 -0.92 2.08
C LEU A 93 -4.80 -2.26 2.66
N SER A 94 -5.73 -3.12 3.06
CA SER A 94 -5.38 -4.38 3.72
C SER A 94 -4.62 -5.32 2.76
N PHE A 95 -3.46 -5.80 3.20
CA PHE A 95 -2.60 -6.69 2.42
C PHE A 95 -2.88 -8.17 2.71
N SER A 96 -4.14 -8.58 2.49
CA SER A 96 -4.56 -9.97 2.66
C SER A 96 -4.02 -10.88 1.56
N GLU A 97 -3.82 -12.16 1.85
CA GLU A 97 -3.51 -13.18 0.85
C GLU A 97 -4.65 -13.37 -0.16
N ILE A 98 -5.90 -13.26 0.32
CA ILE A 98 -7.09 -13.31 -0.52
C ILE A 98 -7.36 -11.91 -1.07
N THR A 99 -7.30 -11.77 -2.38
CA THR A 99 -7.58 -10.49 -3.04
C THR A 99 -9.09 -10.23 -3.12
N PRO A 100 -9.52 -8.96 -2.96
CA PRO A 100 -10.93 -8.59 -2.94
C PRO A 100 -11.66 -8.68 -4.29
N ASP A 101 -10.99 -9.02 -5.38
CA ASP A 101 -11.62 -9.30 -6.69
C ASP A 101 -12.75 -10.35 -6.58
N LYS A 102 -12.63 -11.31 -5.66
CA LYS A 102 -13.66 -12.34 -5.38
C LYS A 102 -14.99 -11.77 -4.91
N LEU A 103 -14.99 -10.53 -4.41
CA LEU A 103 -16.19 -9.83 -3.95
C LEU A 103 -16.89 -9.02 -5.06
N HIS A 104 -16.42 -9.09 -6.31
CA HIS A 104 -16.92 -8.23 -7.39
C HIS A 104 -18.42 -8.36 -7.64
N GLU A 105 -18.94 -9.58 -7.76
CA GLU A 105 -20.37 -9.80 -8.00
C GLU A 105 -21.21 -9.43 -6.77
N THR A 106 -20.77 -9.77 -5.56
CA THR A 106 -21.44 -9.33 -4.33
C THR A 106 -21.50 -7.81 -4.22
N ALA A 107 -20.40 -7.13 -4.55
CA ALA A 107 -20.36 -5.67 -4.54
C ALA A 107 -21.35 -5.05 -5.54
N LYS A 108 -21.54 -5.64 -6.73
CA LYS A 108 -22.59 -5.22 -7.67
C LYS A 108 -23.99 -5.43 -7.11
N GLU A 109 -24.24 -6.58 -6.49
CA GLU A 109 -25.55 -6.92 -5.93
C GLU A 109 -25.94 -5.99 -4.77
N THR A 110 -24.98 -5.58 -3.95
CA THR A 110 -25.19 -4.70 -2.79
C THR A 110 -25.09 -3.20 -3.14
N GLY A 111 -24.62 -2.86 -4.34
CA GLY A 111 -24.32 -1.49 -4.75
C GLY A 111 -23.01 -0.94 -4.15
N ALA A 112 -22.17 -1.80 -3.58
CA ALA A 112 -20.86 -1.41 -3.06
C ALA A 112 -19.89 -1.05 -4.19
N ARG A 113 -18.98 -0.13 -3.88
CA ARG A 113 -17.86 0.25 -4.74
C ARG A 113 -16.58 0.11 -3.95
N LEU A 114 -15.79 -0.89 -4.29
CA LEU A 114 -14.55 -1.23 -3.59
C LEU A 114 -13.34 -0.97 -4.48
N LEU A 115 -12.49 -0.04 -4.06
CA LEU A 115 -11.16 0.18 -4.61
C LEU A 115 -10.14 -0.36 -3.60
N TRP A 116 -9.37 -1.37 -3.98
CA TRP A 116 -8.47 -2.09 -3.08
C TRP A 116 -7.02 -1.98 -3.51
N ASP A 117 -6.09 -2.35 -2.61
CA ASP A 117 -4.64 -2.20 -2.77
C ASP A 117 -4.22 -0.73 -3.05
N VAL A 118 -4.73 0.22 -2.26
CA VAL A 118 -4.58 1.67 -2.52
C VAL A 118 -3.44 2.27 -1.70
N GLY A 119 -2.26 1.66 -1.78
CA GLY A 119 -1.03 2.12 -1.12
C GLY A 119 0.03 2.65 -2.08
N ILE A 120 1.29 2.64 -1.62
CA ILE A 120 2.44 2.96 -2.48
C ILE A 120 2.77 1.77 -3.41
N ALA A 121 2.86 0.55 -2.84
CA ALA A 121 3.03 -0.73 -3.52
C ALA A 121 2.49 -1.86 -2.60
N PRO A 122 1.43 -2.55 -3.02
CA PRO A 122 0.60 -2.28 -4.19
C PRO A 122 -0.16 -0.95 -4.12
N GLY A 123 -0.47 -0.41 -5.28
CA GLY A 123 -1.22 0.85 -5.41
C GLY A 123 -0.64 1.77 -6.47
N LEU A 124 0.20 2.75 -6.10
CA LEU A 124 0.82 3.65 -7.06
C LEU A 124 1.69 2.88 -8.06
N SER A 125 2.40 1.83 -7.64
CA SER A 125 3.15 0.95 -8.54
C SER A 125 2.26 0.38 -9.65
N ASN A 126 1.09 -0.13 -9.27
CA ASN A 126 0.09 -0.70 -10.19
C ASN A 126 -0.45 0.37 -11.16
N MET A 127 -0.78 1.55 -10.63
CA MET A 127 -1.26 2.69 -11.43
C MET A 127 -0.23 3.11 -12.49
N LEU A 128 1.05 3.18 -12.13
CA LEU A 128 2.15 3.55 -13.04
C LEU A 128 2.36 2.50 -14.13
N ILE A 129 2.31 1.21 -13.79
CA ILE A 129 2.39 0.12 -14.76
C ILE A 129 1.20 0.14 -15.70
N ALA A 130 -0.03 0.33 -15.18
CA ALA A 130 -1.22 0.45 -16.01
C ALA A 130 -1.18 1.67 -16.96
N TYR A 131 -0.68 2.80 -16.47
CA TYR A 131 -0.43 3.97 -17.31
C TYR A 131 0.56 3.65 -18.44
N ALA A 132 1.70 3.03 -18.13
CA ALA A 132 2.68 2.64 -19.12
C ALA A 132 2.09 1.65 -20.15
N ALA A 133 1.30 0.68 -19.71
CA ALA A 133 0.62 -0.27 -20.59
C ALA A 133 -0.32 0.41 -21.60
N ARG A 134 -1.07 1.43 -21.15
CA ARG A 134 -1.97 2.21 -22.03
C ARG A 134 -1.19 3.04 -23.05
N LYS A 135 -0.08 3.67 -22.66
CA LYS A 135 0.74 4.51 -23.57
C LYS A 135 1.60 3.63 -24.51
N GLY A 136 2.20 2.58 -23.97
CA GLY A 136 3.15 1.69 -24.69
C GLY A 136 2.51 0.57 -25.51
N LYS A 137 1.19 0.48 -25.56
CA LYS A 137 0.42 -0.55 -26.27
C LYS A 137 0.71 -2.00 -25.85
N GLY A 138 1.04 -2.19 -24.59
CA GLY A 138 1.38 -3.47 -23.98
C GLY A 138 2.76 -3.45 -23.31
N ILE A 139 3.03 -4.44 -22.50
CA ILE A 139 4.24 -4.54 -21.67
C ILE A 139 5.08 -5.73 -22.10
N VAL A 140 6.35 -5.50 -22.38
CA VAL A 140 7.37 -6.54 -22.52
C VAL A 140 7.85 -6.94 -21.13
N SER A 141 8.36 -5.99 -20.35
CA SER A 141 8.77 -6.25 -18.96
C SER A 141 8.35 -5.15 -18.03
N ALA A 142 8.00 -5.51 -16.79
CA ALA A 142 7.79 -4.56 -15.71
C ALA A 142 8.47 -5.06 -14.42
N GLU A 143 9.13 -4.14 -13.73
CA GLU A 143 9.79 -4.43 -12.47
C GLU A 143 9.48 -3.33 -11.46
N VAL A 144 9.02 -3.75 -10.27
CA VAL A 144 8.86 -2.89 -9.11
C VAL A 144 9.88 -3.28 -8.06
N ARG A 145 10.55 -2.28 -7.49
CA ARG A 145 11.41 -2.44 -6.32
C ARG A 145 10.96 -1.45 -5.27
N VAL A 146 10.63 -1.91 -4.06
CA VAL A 146 10.11 -1.04 -3.00
C VAL A 146 10.67 -1.43 -1.64
N GLY A 147 10.86 -0.43 -0.78
CA GLY A 147 11.24 -0.70 0.61
C GLY A 147 11.22 0.54 1.49
N GLY A 148 10.75 0.35 2.72
CA GLY A 148 10.95 1.28 3.83
C GLY A 148 12.09 0.79 4.71
N ASN A 149 13.09 1.65 4.97
CA ASN A 149 14.30 1.28 5.66
C ASN A 149 14.81 2.42 6.55
N PRO A 150 15.52 2.14 7.65
CA PRO A 150 16.29 3.18 8.33
C PRO A 150 17.31 3.80 7.38
N SER A 151 17.60 5.10 7.55
CA SER A 151 18.49 5.86 6.63
C SER A 151 19.91 5.28 6.58
N GLU A 152 20.34 4.61 7.64
CA GLU A 152 21.64 3.94 7.74
C GLU A 152 21.46 2.55 8.36
N PRO A 153 22.27 1.56 7.96
CA PRO A 153 22.28 0.25 8.61
C PRO A 153 22.78 0.38 10.05
N TYR A 154 22.31 -0.49 10.93
CA TYR A 154 22.75 -0.55 12.33
C TYR A 154 23.00 -2.01 12.76
N SER A 155 23.62 -2.18 13.94
CA SER A 155 24.23 -3.46 14.36
C SER A 155 23.25 -4.64 14.53
N GLU A 156 21.96 -4.34 14.72
CA GLU A 156 20.95 -5.36 14.96
C GLU A 156 20.39 -5.90 13.64
N TRP A 157 19.09 -5.64 13.36
CA TRP A 157 18.46 -6.09 12.13
C TRP A 157 18.68 -5.17 10.92
N SER A 158 19.15 -3.92 11.13
CA SER A 158 19.17 -2.86 10.11
C SER A 158 17.79 -2.65 9.48
N TYR A 159 16.75 -2.86 10.26
CA TYR A 159 15.37 -2.81 9.81
C TYR A 159 14.44 -2.46 10.98
N MET A 160 13.39 -1.70 10.68
CA MET A 160 12.23 -1.48 11.53
C MET A 160 10.98 -1.48 10.65
N ALA A 161 9.90 -2.12 11.12
CA ALA A 161 8.69 -2.30 10.32
C ALA A 161 7.91 -0.99 10.20
N PRO A 162 7.79 -0.39 9.01
CA PRO A 162 7.14 0.90 8.81
C PRO A 162 5.62 0.82 8.73
N PHE A 163 5.07 -0.39 8.77
CA PHE A 163 3.64 -0.72 8.82
C PHE A 163 3.43 -1.98 9.66
N SER A 164 2.31 -2.70 9.50
CA SER A 164 1.98 -3.91 10.28
C SER A 164 3.13 -4.92 10.27
N PRO A 165 3.75 -5.25 11.42
CA PRO A 165 4.83 -6.24 11.47
C PRO A 165 4.41 -7.63 11.02
N SER A 166 3.14 -8.02 11.19
CA SER A 166 2.61 -9.30 10.69
C SER A 166 2.62 -9.35 9.17
N ASP A 167 2.25 -8.25 8.51
CA ASP A 167 2.24 -8.16 7.05
C ASP A 167 3.67 -8.14 6.51
N VAL A 168 4.61 -7.47 7.22
CA VAL A 168 6.04 -7.57 6.89
C VAL A 168 6.54 -9.02 6.98
N ILE A 169 6.18 -9.77 8.03
CA ILE A 169 6.57 -11.19 8.14
C ILE A 169 5.98 -12.02 7.00
N ALA A 170 4.77 -11.68 6.52
CA ALA A 170 4.18 -12.33 5.36
C ALA A 170 5.03 -12.16 4.09
N GLU A 171 5.67 -11.01 3.87
CA GLU A 171 6.61 -10.80 2.74
C GLU A 171 7.76 -11.81 2.73
N TYR A 172 8.18 -12.32 3.91
CA TYR A 172 9.30 -13.25 4.06
C TYR A 172 8.89 -14.74 4.01
N THR A 173 7.59 -15.01 4.04
CA THR A 173 7.06 -16.38 4.14
C THR A 173 6.17 -16.77 2.98
N ARG A 174 5.46 -15.83 2.40
CA ARG A 174 4.55 -16.03 1.27
C ARG A 174 5.35 -16.23 -0.02
N PRO A 175 5.08 -17.29 -0.80
CA PRO A 175 5.67 -17.44 -2.13
C PRO A 175 5.29 -16.25 -3.02
N ALA A 176 6.23 -15.76 -3.82
CA ALA A 176 6.00 -14.69 -4.77
C ALA A 176 5.35 -15.22 -6.04
N ARG A 177 4.26 -14.59 -6.49
CA ARG A 177 3.67 -14.82 -7.80
C ARG A 177 4.22 -13.75 -8.76
N ILE A 178 4.75 -14.20 -9.87
CA ILE A 178 5.37 -13.35 -10.89
C ILE A 178 4.91 -13.79 -12.28
N ILE A 179 5.12 -12.96 -13.29
CA ILE A 179 4.95 -13.35 -14.68
C ILE A 179 6.32 -13.62 -15.30
N ARG A 180 6.48 -14.79 -15.94
CA ARG A 180 7.64 -15.15 -16.76
C ARG A 180 7.19 -15.84 -18.03
N ASP A 181 7.77 -15.43 -19.14
CA ASP A 181 7.40 -15.96 -20.45
C ASP A 181 5.87 -15.97 -20.67
N ARG A 182 5.17 -14.92 -20.22
CA ARG A 182 3.70 -14.72 -20.29
C ARG A 182 2.89 -15.69 -19.41
N MET A 183 3.53 -16.36 -18.46
CA MET A 183 2.86 -17.29 -17.54
C MET A 183 3.10 -16.92 -16.10
N GLU A 184 2.07 -17.05 -15.29
CA GLU A 184 2.23 -16.96 -13.84
C GLU A 184 3.16 -18.06 -13.33
N SER A 185 4.11 -17.67 -12.52
CA SER A 185 5.07 -18.55 -11.87
C SER A 185 5.10 -18.29 -10.37
N ILE A 186 5.04 -19.33 -9.57
CA ILE A 186 5.11 -19.27 -8.11
C ILE A 186 6.54 -19.59 -7.68
N ILE A 187 7.21 -18.61 -7.10
CA ILE A 187 8.61 -18.71 -6.69
C ILE A 187 8.70 -18.69 -5.16
N PRO A 188 9.52 -19.54 -4.53
CA PRO A 188 9.66 -19.53 -3.07
C PRO A 188 10.03 -18.15 -2.53
N ALA A 189 9.50 -17.81 -1.35
CA ALA A 189 9.84 -16.57 -0.65
C ALA A 189 11.37 -16.38 -0.52
N LEU A 190 11.83 -15.14 -0.52
CA LEU A 190 13.25 -14.75 -0.39
C LEU A 190 14.14 -15.25 -1.53
N SER A 191 13.56 -15.61 -2.68
CA SER A 191 14.32 -16.02 -3.86
C SER A 191 14.81 -14.82 -4.67
N GLU A 192 15.68 -15.09 -5.63
CA GLU A 192 16.24 -14.14 -6.60
C GLU A 192 16.89 -12.92 -5.95
N ARG A 193 17.54 -13.15 -4.84
CA ARG A 193 18.30 -12.12 -4.14
C ARG A 193 19.41 -11.57 -5.01
N HIS A 194 19.46 -10.25 -5.14
CA HIS A 194 20.54 -9.59 -5.87
C HIS A 194 20.83 -8.21 -5.27
N ARG A 195 22.04 -7.71 -5.55
CA ARG A 195 22.46 -6.38 -5.13
C ARG A 195 22.01 -5.34 -6.14
N ILE A 196 21.56 -4.23 -5.62
CA ILE A 196 21.22 -3.04 -6.39
C ILE A 196 21.95 -1.85 -5.80
N ASN A 197 22.20 -0.84 -6.62
CA ASN A 197 22.71 0.44 -6.15
C ASN A 197 21.58 1.45 -6.14
N VAL A 198 21.22 1.96 -4.95
CA VAL A 198 20.22 2.99 -4.77
C VAL A 198 20.92 4.33 -4.63
N GLU A 199 20.56 5.28 -5.49
CA GLU A 199 21.18 6.61 -5.51
C GLU A 199 21.07 7.28 -4.13
N GLY A 200 22.16 7.84 -3.64
CA GLY A 200 22.23 8.48 -2.31
C GLY A 200 22.23 7.53 -1.11
N LYS A 201 21.98 6.22 -1.31
CA LYS A 201 21.99 5.20 -0.24
C LYS A 201 23.14 4.21 -0.38
N GLY A 202 23.58 3.93 -1.61
CA GLY A 202 24.59 2.92 -1.90
C GLY A 202 24.01 1.55 -2.18
N GLU A 203 24.78 0.50 -1.82
CA GLU A 203 24.38 -0.88 -2.10
C GLU A 203 23.25 -1.35 -1.17
N MET A 204 22.20 -1.88 -1.77
CA MET A 204 21.06 -2.52 -1.09
C MET A 204 20.83 -3.93 -1.65
N GLU A 205 19.98 -4.71 -1.01
CA GLU A 205 19.63 -6.07 -1.43
C GLU A 205 18.14 -6.15 -1.76
N ALA A 206 17.83 -6.63 -2.97
CA ALA A 206 16.47 -6.87 -3.43
C ALA A 206 16.16 -8.38 -3.43
N PHE A 207 14.92 -8.76 -3.16
CA PHE A 207 14.42 -10.14 -3.19
C PHE A 207 12.96 -10.18 -3.58
N LEU A 208 12.52 -11.25 -4.25
CA LEU A 208 11.14 -11.41 -4.72
C LEU A 208 10.13 -11.42 -3.57
N THR A 209 9.03 -10.68 -3.77
CA THR A 209 7.85 -10.64 -2.90
C THR A 209 6.55 -10.74 -3.71
N ASP A 210 5.44 -11.09 -3.04
CA ASP A 210 4.11 -11.28 -3.65
C ASP A 210 3.33 -9.95 -3.76
N GLY A 211 3.95 -8.93 -4.34
CA GLY A 211 3.39 -7.58 -4.42
C GLY A 211 2.72 -7.22 -5.74
N LEU A 212 2.85 -8.04 -6.81
CA LEU A 212 2.17 -7.77 -8.09
C LEU A 212 0.65 -7.78 -7.97
N ARG A 213 0.10 -8.66 -7.15
CA ARG A 213 -1.32 -8.72 -6.81
C ARG A 213 -2.22 -8.78 -8.07
N SER A 214 -3.07 -7.77 -8.24
CA SER A 214 -3.99 -7.66 -9.37
C SER A 214 -3.30 -7.57 -10.73
N LEU A 215 -2.07 -7.07 -10.79
CA LEU A 215 -1.33 -6.98 -12.05
C LEU A 215 -1.17 -8.33 -12.76
N LEU A 216 -1.16 -9.43 -11.99
CA LEU A 216 -1.09 -10.79 -12.53
C LEU A 216 -2.23 -11.10 -13.51
N ASP A 217 -3.43 -10.55 -13.22
CA ASP A 217 -4.66 -10.82 -13.97
C ASP A 217 -5.07 -9.67 -14.89
N THR A 218 -4.67 -8.43 -14.55
CA THR A 218 -5.18 -7.22 -15.21
C THR A 218 -4.30 -6.70 -16.33
N ILE A 219 -2.98 -6.92 -16.24
CA ILE A 219 -2.01 -6.36 -17.18
C ILE A 219 -1.19 -7.49 -17.83
N PRO A 220 -1.48 -7.84 -19.10
CA PRO A 220 -0.66 -8.79 -19.83
C PRO A 220 0.78 -8.28 -20.00
N ALA A 221 1.77 -9.09 -19.62
CA ALA A 221 3.18 -8.80 -19.82
C ALA A 221 3.94 -10.08 -20.19
N GLN A 222 5.10 -9.95 -20.84
CA GLN A 222 5.98 -11.10 -21.02
C GLN A 222 6.65 -11.48 -19.70
N ASP A 223 7.22 -10.47 -18.99
CA ASP A 223 7.85 -10.68 -17.70
C ASP A 223 7.41 -9.56 -16.73
N MET A 224 7.06 -9.93 -15.47
CA MET A 224 6.72 -8.96 -14.45
C MET A 224 7.10 -9.50 -13.07
N ALA A 225 7.75 -8.66 -12.25
CA ALA A 225 8.16 -9.04 -10.90
C ALA A 225 8.14 -7.85 -9.95
N GLU A 226 7.91 -8.13 -8.66
CA GLU A 226 8.12 -7.17 -7.58
C GLU A 226 9.18 -7.67 -6.61
N TYR A 227 10.03 -6.76 -6.17
CA TYR A 227 11.11 -7.01 -5.22
C TYR A 227 10.99 -6.08 -4.03
N THR A 228 11.09 -6.64 -2.84
CA THR A 228 11.31 -5.86 -1.63
C THR A 228 12.78 -5.55 -1.45
N VAL A 229 13.10 -4.32 -1.01
CA VAL A 229 14.47 -3.82 -0.87
C VAL A 229 14.80 -3.61 0.60
N ARG A 230 15.95 -4.12 1.03
CA ARG A 230 16.46 -4.02 2.41
C ARG A 230 17.96 -3.73 2.42
N TRP A 231 18.50 -3.33 3.57
CA TRP A 231 19.94 -3.25 3.77
C TRP A 231 20.61 -4.62 3.62
N PRO A 232 21.83 -4.68 3.05
CA PRO A 232 22.57 -5.91 2.89
C PRO A 232 22.78 -6.68 4.21
N GLY A 233 22.56 -7.98 4.15
CA GLY A 233 22.72 -8.87 5.32
C GLY A 233 21.46 -9.08 6.14
N HIS A 234 20.44 -8.24 6.02
CA HIS A 234 19.16 -8.40 6.73
C HIS A 234 18.49 -9.74 6.39
N ILE A 235 18.33 -10.04 5.09
CA ILE A 235 17.70 -11.29 4.64
C ILE A 235 18.54 -12.50 5.01
N GLN A 236 19.88 -12.40 4.94
CA GLN A 236 20.73 -13.50 5.33
C GLN A 236 20.58 -13.82 6.82
N ARG A 237 20.51 -12.80 7.67
CA ARG A 237 20.25 -12.97 9.10
C ARG A 237 18.90 -13.66 9.34
N TYR A 238 17.83 -13.21 8.68
CA TYR A 238 16.51 -13.85 8.79
C TYR A 238 16.58 -15.35 8.46
N ILE A 239 17.24 -15.71 7.34
CA ILE A 239 17.40 -17.10 6.91
C ILE A 239 18.20 -17.92 7.95
N ASP A 240 19.27 -17.36 8.52
CA ASP A 240 20.13 -18.05 9.49
C ASP A 240 19.40 -18.26 10.82
N GLU A 241 18.66 -17.26 11.31
CA GLU A 241 17.83 -17.39 12.51
C GLU A 241 16.72 -18.43 12.31
N LYS A 242 16.06 -18.44 11.13
CA LYS A 242 15.05 -19.44 10.77
C LYS A 242 15.63 -20.86 10.74
N LYS A 243 16.78 -21.07 10.09
CA LYS A 243 17.46 -22.37 10.02
C LYS A 243 17.91 -22.88 11.38
N SER A 244 18.30 -22.01 12.28
CA SER A 244 18.74 -22.38 13.64
C SER A 244 17.58 -22.62 14.61
N GLY A 245 16.33 -22.42 14.19
CA GLY A 245 15.15 -22.57 15.02
C GLY A 245 15.01 -21.48 16.09
N ARG A 246 15.74 -20.37 15.98
CA ARG A 246 15.66 -19.23 16.91
C ARG A 246 14.65 -18.18 16.49
N LEU A 247 14.13 -18.27 15.26
CA LEU A 247 13.17 -17.30 14.74
C LEU A 247 11.82 -17.49 15.41
N ASP A 248 11.39 -16.48 16.14
CA ASP A 248 10.05 -16.40 16.75
C ASP A 248 9.35 -15.12 16.28
N SER A 249 8.11 -15.25 15.80
CA SER A 249 7.36 -14.12 15.26
C SER A 249 7.10 -13.02 16.28
N GLN A 250 6.89 -13.36 17.56
CA GLN A 250 6.68 -12.36 18.60
C GLN A 250 7.97 -11.58 18.89
N SER A 251 9.09 -12.27 18.90
CA SER A 251 10.40 -11.63 19.04
C SER A 251 10.69 -10.71 17.86
N LEU A 252 10.40 -11.12 16.62
CA LEU A 252 10.57 -10.27 15.43
C LEU A 252 9.72 -9.01 15.50
N ILE A 253 8.46 -9.10 15.94
CA ILE A 253 7.57 -7.94 16.10
C ILE A 253 8.21 -6.92 17.08
N GLN A 254 8.85 -7.39 18.15
CA GLN A 254 9.53 -6.51 19.10
C GLN A 254 10.83 -5.95 18.52
N ASP A 255 11.65 -6.79 17.90
CA ASP A 255 12.94 -6.40 17.33
C ASP A 255 12.78 -5.41 16.17
N TRP A 256 11.70 -5.54 15.40
CA TRP A 256 11.38 -4.67 14.26
C TRP A 256 10.42 -3.53 14.59
N LYS A 257 10.18 -3.29 15.89
CA LYS A 257 9.33 -2.19 16.30
C LYS A 257 9.83 -0.86 15.72
N PHE A 258 8.91 -0.10 15.13
CA PHE A 258 9.23 1.19 14.54
C PHE A 258 9.70 2.20 15.60
N ASP A 259 10.88 2.79 15.37
CA ASP A 259 11.44 3.85 16.21
C ASP A 259 11.33 5.20 15.48
N GLN A 260 10.45 6.07 15.94
CA GLN A 260 10.19 7.38 15.37
C GLN A 260 11.37 8.35 15.43
N ASN A 261 12.31 8.12 16.34
CA ASN A 261 13.48 8.98 16.50
C ASN A 261 14.61 8.58 15.55
N ARG A 262 14.47 7.46 14.86
CA ARG A 262 15.47 6.97 13.89
C ARG A 262 15.11 7.48 12.50
N PRO A 263 16.01 8.23 11.84
CA PRO A 263 15.81 8.63 10.46
C PRO A 263 15.57 7.42 9.56
N GLU A 264 14.63 7.55 8.63
CA GLU A 264 14.22 6.47 7.76
C GLU A 264 13.81 7.03 6.39
N PHE A 265 13.64 6.15 5.42
CA PHE A 265 13.17 6.51 4.10
C PHE A 265 12.32 5.39 3.49
N THR A 266 11.42 5.78 2.62
CA THR A 266 10.74 4.89 1.67
C THR A 266 11.28 5.20 0.28
N TRP A 267 11.63 4.15 -0.45
CA TRP A 267 12.09 4.23 -1.83
C TRP A 267 11.37 3.21 -2.68
N MET A 268 10.90 3.65 -3.85
CA MET A 268 10.30 2.77 -4.85
C MET A 268 10.84 3.10 -6.23
N GLU A 269 11.16 2.07 -7.00
CA GLU A 269 11.52 2.13 -8.41
C GLU A 269 10.52 1.33 -9.24
N VAL A 270 10.01 1.92 -10.32
CA VAL A 270 9.14 1.23 -11.29
C VAL A 270 9.76 1.37 -12.67
N LYS A 271 10.07 0.25 -13.29
CA LYS A 271 10.62 0.16 -14.67
C LYS A 271 9.65 -0.60 -15.55
N VAL A 272 9.38 -0.08 -16.72
CA VAL A 272 8.49 -0.71 -17.69
C VAL A 272 9.05 -0.57 -19.10
N ASP A 273 9.31 -1.71 -19.76
CA ASP A 273 9.60 -1.79 -21.18
C ASP A 273 8.32 -2.13 -21.94
N CYS A 274 7.96 -1.33 -22.92
CA CYS A 274 6.73 -1.45 -23.66
C CYS A 274 6.93 -2.07 -25.06
N GLU A 275 5.86 -2.68 -25.60
CA GLU A 275 5.88 -3.36 -26.92
C GLU A 275 6.17 -2.39 -28.07
N ASN A 276 5.82 -1.10 -27.92
CA ASN A 276 6.13 -0.07 -28.92
C ASN A 276 7.56 0.48 -28.84
N GLY A 277 8.38 -0.03 -27.89
CA GLY A 277 9.76 0.40 -27.66
C GLY A 277 9.88 1.60 -26.71
N GLU A 278 8.80 2.11 -26.15
CA GLU A 278 8.86 3.10 -25.07
C GLU A 278 9.36 2.45 -23.78
N TYR A 279 10.10 3.23 -23.00
CA TYR A 279 10.61 2.86 -21.68
C TYR A 279 10.17 3.90 -20.67
N PHE A 280 9.54 3.42 -19.59
CA PHE A 280 9.15 4.24 -18.47
C PHE A 280 9.98 3.86 -17.23
N HIS A 281 10.45 4.88 -16.51
CA HIS A 281 11.22 4.69 -15.30
C HIS A 281 10.86 5.77 -14.28
N TRP A 282 10.28 5.35 -13.17
CA TRP A 282 9.96 6.24 -12.06
C TRP A 282 10.75 5.84 -10.82
N ILE A 283 11.16 6.84 -10.06
CA ILE A 283 11.72 6.69 -8.72
C ILE A 283 10.93 7.60 -7.80
N ILE A 284 10.41 7.03 -6.73
CA ILE A 284 9.67 7.72 -5.68
C ILE A 284 10.46 7.58 -4.38
N GLU A 285 10.72 8.69 -3.70
CA GLU A 285 11.48 8.71 -2.45
C GLU A 285 10.88 9.69 -1.46
N ASP A 286 10.77 9.29 -0.20
CA ASP A 286 10.36 10.14 0.92
C ASP A 286 11.18 9.82 2.17
N HIS A 287 11.44 10.83 3.00
CA HIS A 287 12.22 10.73 4.24
C HIS A 287 11.39 10.96 5.50
N GLY A 288 10.07 10.93 5.35
CA GLY A 288 9.16 11.31 6.43
C GLY A 288 9.14 12.82 6.68
N GLY A 289 8.31 13.21 7.60
CA GLY A 289 8.10 14.61 7.98
C GLY A 289 7.51 14.73 9.37
N SER A 290 7.17 15.95 9.75
CA SER A 290 6.46 16.20 11.01
C SER A 290 5.06 15.60 11.05
N ASP A 291 4.50 15.29 9.90
CA ASP A 291 3.17 14.74 9.69
C ASP A 291 3.12 13.20 9.64
N GLY A 292 4.28 12.54 9.49
CA GLY A 292 4.34 11.07 9.50
C GLY A 292 5.66 10.50 9.03
N SER A 293 5.81 9.19 9.21
CA SER A 293 6.93 8.44 8.66
C SER A 293 6.83 8.36 7.12
N SER A 294 7.94 8.09 6.44
CA SER A 294 8.00 8.06 4.98
C SER A 294 7.00 7.07 4.37
N MET A 295 6.87 5.87 4.94
CA MET A 295 5.90 4.88 4.47
C MET A 295 4.45 5.30 4.76
N ALA A 296 4.19 5.89 5.93
CA ALA A 296 2.86 6.39 6.26
C ALA A 296 2.45 7.53 5.32
N ARG A 297 3.40 8.42 4.99
CA ARG A 297 3.18 9.52 4.04
C ARG A 297 2.95 9.00 2.63
N THR A 298 3.86 8.20 2.08
CA THR A 298 3.76 7.72 0.69
C THR A 298 2.50 6.89 0.48
N THR A 299 2.18 5.96 1.38
CA THR A 299 0.94 5.17 1.31
C THR A 299 -0.29 6.04 1.56
N GLY A 300 -0.29 6.83 2.63
CA GLY A 300 -1.46 7.62 3.03
C GLY A 300 -1.78 8.78 2.09
N LEU A 301 -0.80 9.34 1.37
CA LEU A 301 -1.03 10.33 0.32
C LEU A 301 -1.78 9.72 -0.87
N VAL A 302 -1.41 8.52 -1.30
CA VAL A 302 -2.16 7.80 -2.35
C VAL A 302 -3.59 7.57 -1.90
N THR A 303 -3.79 7.00 -0.72
CA THR A 303 -5.11 6.70 -0.14
C THR A 303 -5.97 7.95 0.01
N SER A 304 -5.47 8.99 0.67
CA SER A 304 -6.22 10.23 0.90
C SER A 304 -6.52 10.99 -0.40
N SER A 305 -5.66 10.88 -1.41
CA SER A 305 -5.93 11.43 -2.74
C SER A 305 -7.07 10.68 -3.43
N CYS A 306 -7.15 9.35 -3.31
CA CYS A 306 -8.27 8.59 -3.84
C CYS A 306 -9.59 9.00 -3.18
N VAL A 307 -9.63 9.17 -1.85
CA VAL A 307 -10.81 9.71 -1.15
C VAL A 307 -11.18 11.08 -1.70
N THR A 308 -10.18 11.96 -1.85
CA THR A 308 -10.38 13.34 -2.31
C THR A 308 -10.92 13.40 -3.74
N GLU A 309 -10.35 12.63 -4.65
CA GLU A 309 -10.80 12.57 -6.05
C GLU A 309 -12.20 11.96 -6.15
N TRP A 310 -12.48 10.94 -5.35
CA TRP A 310 -13.80 10.35 -5.32
C TRP A 310 -14.86 11.32 -4.75
N ALA A 311 -14.51 12.10 -3.73
CA ALA A 311 -15.41 13.11 -3.16
C ALA A 311 -15.70 14.29 -4.11
N LYS A 312 -14.84 14.55 -5.11
CA LYS A 312 -15.06 15.57 -6.16
C LYS A 312 -15.94 15.06 -7.30
N SER A 313 -15.99 13.76 -7.52
CA SER A 313 -16.69 13.09 -8.62
C SER A 313 -17.79 12.20 -8.05
N GLU A 314 -18.91 12.04 -8.78
CA GLU A 314 -19.94 11.11 -8.32
C GLU A 314 -19.38 9.69 -8.20
N ASN A 315 -18.53 9.27 -9.15
CA ASN A 315 -17.89 7.95 -9.14
C ASN A 315 -16.55 7.99 -9.88
N ILE A 316 -15.50 7.46 -9.26
CA ILE A 316 -14.22 7.15 -9.93
C ILE A 316 -14.16 5.69 -10.39
N ILE A 317 -15.04 4.84 -9.86
CA ILE A 317 -15.26 3.45 -10.24
C ILE A 317 -16.76 3.13 -10.21
N GLU A 318 -17.18 2.14 -10.99
CA GLU A 318 -18.53 1.60 -11.00
C GLU A 318 -18.79 0.71 -9.76
N GLU A 319 -20.04 0.21 -9.62
CA GLU A 319 -20.36 -0.82 -8.62
C GLU A 319 -19.58 -2.10 -8.89
N GLY A 320 -18.96 -2.65 -7.84
CA GLY A 320 -18.06 -3.77 -7.96
C GLY A 320 -16.80 -3.64 -7.12
N SER A 321 -15.85 -4.54 -7.33
CA SER A 321 -14.55 -4.57 -6.67
C SER A 321 -13.45 -4.41 -7.71
N TYR A 322 -12.61 -3.38 -7.56
CA TYR A 322 -11.63 -2.98 -8.56
C TYR A 322 -10.25 -2.70 -7.97
N PRO A 323 -9.19 -3.11 -8.65
CA PRO A 323 -7.83 -2.76 -8.30
C PRO A 323 -7.47 -1.35 -8.80
N PRO A 324 -6.33 -0.78 -8.36
CA PRO A 324 -5.96 0.60 -8.69
C PRO A 324 -5.64 0.84 -10.17
N GLU A 325 -5.39 -0.19 -10.96
CA GLU A 325 -5.14 -0.10 -12.41
C GLU A 325 -6.33 0.46 -13.20
N ILE A 326 -7.54 0.37 -12.64
CA ILE A 326 -8.75 0.90 -13.28
C ILE A 326 -8.79 2.43 -13.32
N LEU A 327 -8.02 3.08 -12.43
CA LEU A 327 -8.05 4.53 -12.30
C LEU A 327 -7.58 5.23 -13.57
N SER A 328 -8.25 6.33 -13.89
CA SER A 328 -7.93 7.14 -15.06
C SER A 328 -6.58 7.86 -14.91
N ASP A 329 -5.97 8.21 -16.05
CA ASP A 329 -4.73 8.99 -16.07
C ASP A 329 -4.88 10.32 -15.31
N THR A 330 -6.08 10.93 -15.31
CA THR A 330 -6.38 12.15 -14.56
C THR A 330 -6.28 11.94 -13.05
N VAL A 331 -6.82 10.84 -12.54
CA VAL A 331 -6.73 10.50 -11.10
C VAL A 331 -5.28 10.20 -10.72
N ILE A 332 -4.56 9.43 -11.54
CA ILE A 332 -3.13 9.12 -11.31
C ILE A 332 -2.31 10.40 -11.28
N TYR A 333 -2.55 11.33 -12.23
CA TYR A 333 -1.89 12.63 -12.26
C TYR A 333 -2.15 13.41 -10.97
N SER A 334 -3.39 13.50 -10.52
CA SER A 334 -3.76 14.21 -9.28
C SER A 334 -3.07 13.63 -8.05
N ILE A 335 -2.99 12.29 -7.95
CA ILE A 335 -2.26 11.60 -6.87
C ILE A 335 -0.78 12.01 -6.87
N ILE A 336 -0.12 11.92 -8.02
CA ILE A 336 1.31 12.28 -8.17
C ILE A 336 1.55 13.75 -7.83
N GLN A 337 0.69 14.67 -8.29
CA GLN A 337 0.82 16.08 -7.93
C GLN A 337 0.66 16.29 -6.42
N THR A 338 -0.35 15.67 -5.80
CA THR A 338 -0.53 15.75 -4.34
C THR A 338 0.70 15.23 -3.58
N MET A 339 1.33 14.16 -4.04
CA MET A 339 2.55 13.64 -3.44
C MET A 339 3.72 14.64 -3.61
N LYS A 340 3.93 15.17 -4.81
CA LYS A 340 4.96 16.19 -5.08
C LYS A 340 4.75 17.46 -4.23
N ASP A 341 3.52 17.96 -4.16
CA ASP A 341 3.15 19.14 -3.35
C ASP A 341 3.34 18.89 -1.84
N SER A 342 3.28 17.63 -1.41
CA SER A 342 3.56 17.22 -0.02
C SER A 342 5.04 16.95 0.23
N GLY A 343 5.93 17.17 -0.75
CA GLY A 343 7.37 17.05 -0.61
C GLY A 343 7.94 15.64 -0.89
N VAL A 344 7.14 14.72 -1.42
CA VAL A 344 7.65 13.43 -1.90
C VAL A 344 8.43 13.66 -3.19
N GLU A 345 9.65 13.17 -3.25
CA GLU A 345 10.47 13.24 -4.47
C GLU A 345 9.98 12.19 -5.47
N ILE A 346 9.56 12.66 -6.66
CA ILE A 346 9.15 11.79 -7.76
C ILE A 346 9.93 12.18 -9.00
N ARG A 347 10.78 11.30 -9.46
CA ARG A 347 11.59 11.43 -10.68
C ARG A 347 11.09 10.45 -11.73
N GLY A 348 11.00 10.88 -12.97
CA GLY A 348 10.52 10.09 -14.09
C GLY A 348 9.64 10.90 -15.04
N PRO A 349 9.06 10.27 -16.06
CA PRO A 349 8.16 10.96 -16.98
C PRO A 349 6.89 11.43 -16.27
N ASP A 350 6.40 12.61 -16.64
CA ASP A 350 5.13 13.11 -16.15
C ASP A 350 3.96 12.33 -16.75
N ILE A 351 2.89 12.17 -15.96
CA ILE A 351 1.64 11.60 -16.45
C ILE A 351 1.00 12.60 -17.42
N GLN A 352 0.80 12.18 -18.64
CA GLN A 352 0.18 12.98 -19.68
C GLN A 352 -1.33 12.72 -19.71
N LEU A 353 -2.12 13.79 -19.65
CA LEU A 353 -3.58 13.78 -19.68
C LEU A 353 -4.12 13.67 -21.12
#